data_50621b87db9d5b66d70318754fd264fc
#
_entry.id   50621b87db9d5b66d70318754fd264fc
#
_cell.length_a   1.000
_cell.length_b   1.000
_cell.length_c   1.000
_cell.angle_alpha   90.00
_cell.angle_beta   90.00
_cell.angle_gamma   90.00
#
_symmetry.space_group_name_H-M   'P 1'
#
loop_
_entity.id
_entity.type
_entity.pdbx_description
1 polymer ?
#
loop_
_entity_poly.entity_id
_entity_poly.type
_entity_poly.pdbx_seq_one_letter_code
_entity_poly.pdbx_strand_id
1 'polypeptide(L)'
;MNTIERWQQSLLKNIQLQLFISFMSLPFLVAWGLPISLLTPVSTVMFGPFLTCFLLISSLIFFLELFYLPNGALIWCLEKVTSAWLACLSLEQRAWLIGFSKPPLIILFLIPLIALAIIHSKKITCMFRRICLLALFLIAVCTGLKLFPYAYNTFEKVPCNKGDITLVNHNKTLIMIDPGCIASRPSYESLISYSLIPAIVQKTGLLQIDHLIVFKFNKRILDALQFLVTKITIKDIYLPRWNGRIPSFAWRSYVKLKKTVAENNGRIMSISYKKQLYLDKTSTLSIEPVATKDVSYYDATYRPLCVQGTINNQTLVL
;
A
#
# COMPACT_ATOMS: atom_id res chain seq x y z
N MET A 1 29.14 -24.91 -28.76
CA MET A 1 28.46 -24.10 -27.72
C MET A 1 28.40 -24.92 -26.44
N ASN A 2 29.14 -24.48 -25.40
CA ASN A 2 29.28 -25.22 -24.14
C ASN A 2 27.95 -25.23 -23.37
N THR A 3 27.72 -26.26 -22.56
CA THR A 3 26.49 -26.38 -21.74
C THR A 3 26.26 -25.13 -20.88
N ILE A 4 27.35 -24.54 -20.36
CA ILE A 4 27.34 -23.29 -19.55
C ILE A 4 26.81 -22.10 -20.37
N GLU A 5 27.24 -21.94 -21.62
CA GLU A 5 26.77 -20.86 -22.49
C GLU A 5 25.27 -20.97 -22.81
N ARG A 6 24.75 -22.19 -22.98
CA ARG A 6 23.30 -22.42 -23.16
C ARG A 6 22.52 -22.02 -21.94
N TRP A 7 22.99 -22.37 -20.74
CA TRP A 7 22.37 -21.98 -19.47
C TRP A 7 22.36 -20.47 -19.29
N GLN A 8 23.47 -19.80 -19.56
CA GLN A 8 23.55 -18.33 -19.47
C GLN A 8 22.59 -17.65 -20.45
N GLN A 9 22.52 -18.12 -21.68
CA GLN A 9 21.59 -17.58 -22.67
C GLN A 9 20.13 -17.81 -22.29
N SER A 10 19.79 -18.99 -21.74
CA SER A 10 18.44 -19.27 -21.26
C SER A 10 18.05 -18.36 -20.11
N LEU A 11 18.96 -18.17 -19.14
CA LEU A 11 18.74 -17.28 -17.99
C LEU A 11 18.54 -15.82 -18.42
N LEU A 12 19.37 -15.32 -19.35
CA LEU A 12 19.22 -13.97 -19.90
C LEU A 12 17.90 -13.81 -20.65
N LYS A 13 17.45 -14.81 -21.42
CA LYS A 13 16.14 -14.81 -22.08
C LYS A 13 15.00 -14.71 -21.07
N ASN A 14 15.08 -15.48 -19.98
CA ASN A 14 14.06 -15.44 -18.92
C ASN A 14 14.01 -14.09 -18.25
N ILE A 15 15.15 -13.48 -17.89
CA ILE A 15 15.22 -12.13 -17.33
C ILE A 15 14.62 -11.10 -18.29
N GLN A 16 14.98 -11.14 -19.57
CA GLN A 16 14.40 -10.25 -20.57
C GLN A 16 12.89 -10.39 -20.67
N LEU A 17 12.38 -11.62 -20.67
CA LEU A 17 10.95 -11.92 -20.71
C LEU A 17 10.24 -11.38 -19.48
N GLN A 18 10.81 -11.56 -18.29
CA GLN A 18 10.23 -11.05 -17.04
C GLN A 18 10.17 -9.52 -16.98
N LEU A 19 11.23 -8.85 -17.43
CA LEU A 19 11.22 -7.39 -17.56
C LEU A 19 10.15 -6.92 -18.54
N PHE A 20 10.00 -7.61 -19.69
CA PHE A 20 8.96 -7.29 -20.66
C PHE A 20 7.55 -7.46 -20.08
N ILE A 21 7.29 -8.58 -19.40
CA ILE A 21 6.01 -8.83 -18.74
C ILE A 21 5.74 -7.72 -17.70
N SER A 22 6.75 -7.30 -16.94
CA SER A 22 6.62 -6.20 -15.98
C SER A 22 6.22 -4.89 -16.65
N PHE A 23 6.77 -4.56 -17.82
CA PHE A 23 6.36 -3.38 -18.59
C PHE A 23 4.95 -3.48 -19.15
N MET A 24 4.53 -4.68 -19.60
CA MET A 24 3.18 -4.90 -20.10
C MET A 24 2.13 -4.83 -18.98
N SER A 25 2.44 -5.32 -17.80
CA SER A 25 1.54 -5.29 -16.64
C SER A 25 1.50 -3.93 -15.93
N LEU A 26 2.58 -3.13 -16.02
CA LEU A 26 2.71 -1.86 -15.32
C LEU A 26 1.54 -0.88 -15.58
N PRO A 27 1.08 -0.64 -16.82
CA PRO A 27 -0.07 0.23 -17.09
C PRO A 27 -1.35 -0.21 -16.36
N PHE A 28 -1.60 -1.51 -16.33
CA PHE A 28 -2.78 -2.07 -15.66
C PHE A 28 -2.67 -1.92 -14.14
N LEU A 29 -1.51 -2.24 -13.57
CA LEU A 29 -1.27 -2.11 -12.13
C LEU A 29 -1.43 -0.66 -11.68
N VAL A 30 -0.83 0.29 -12.40
CA VAL A 30 -0.94 1.72 -12.09
C VAL A 30 -2.37 2.23 -12.31
N ALA A 31 -3.06 1.81 -13.39
CA ALA A 31 -4.45 2.20 -13.64
C ALA A 31 -5.40 1.71 -12.53
N TRP A 32 -5.15 0.51 -12.01
CA TRP A 32 -5.90 -0.05 -10.88
C TRP A 32 -5.45 0.48 -9.52
N GLY A 33 -4.37 1.28 -9.48
CA GLY A 33 -3.81 1.83 -8.25
C GLY A 33 -3.10 0.77 -7.40
N LEU A 34 -2.70 -0.36 -7.99
CA LEU A 34 -1.96 -1.38 -7.27
C LEU A 34 -0.49 -0.98 -7.10
N PRO A 35 0.10 -1.17 -5.92
CA PRO A 35 1.52 -0.89 -5.71
C PRO A 35 2.36 -1.89 -6.51
N ILE A 36 3.49 -1.40 -7.02
CA ILE A 36 4.44 -2.20 -7.76
C ILE A 36 5.61 -2.54 -6.85
N SER A 37 5.95 -3.81 -6.76
CA SER A 37 7.19 -4.23 -6.11
C SER A 37 8.34 -4.22 -7.10
N LEU A 38 9.41 -3.47 -6.80
CA LEU A 38 10.63 -3.49 -7.60
C LEU A 38 11.32 -4.86 -7.60
N LEU A 39 11.03 -5.68 -6.59
CA LEU A 39 11.55 -7.03 -6.50
C LEU A 39 10.80 -8.04 -7.38
N THR A 40 9.61 -7.70 -7.91
CA THR A 40 8.81 -8.65 -8.68
C THR A 40 9.58 -9.34 -9.82
N PRO A 41 10.35 -8.64 -10.68
CA PRO A 41 11.12 -9.31 -11.73
C PRO A 41 12.20 -10.25 -11.18
N VAL A 42 12.84 -9.86 -10.08
CA VAL A 42 13.89 -10.66 -9.43
C VAL A 42 13.30 -11.85 -8.71
N SER A 43 12.23 -11.64 -7.94
CA SER A 43 11.54 -12.69 -7.20
C SER A 43 10.98 -13.76 -8.14
N THR A 44 10.41 -13.38 -9.28
CA THR A 44 9.88 -14.37 -10.24
C THR A 44 10.98 -15.28 -10.80
N VAL A 45 12.16 -14.71 -11.09
CA VAL A 45 13.32 -15.51 -11.53
C VAL A 45 13.83 -16.43 -10.43
N MET A 46 13.84 -15.95 -9.17
CA MET A 46 14.28 -16.75 -8.03
C MET A 46 13.25 -17.82 -7.62
N PHE A 47 11.96 -17.48 -7.64
CA PHE A 47 10.91 -18.40 -7.20
C PHE A 47 10.60 -19.50 -8.22
N GLY A 48 10.85 -19.27 -9.50
CA GLY A 48 10.66 -20.29 -10.54
C GLY A 48 11.32 -21.64 -10.22
N PRO A 49 12.62 -21.70 -9.90
CA PRO A 49 13.29 -22.93 -9.48
C PRO A 49 12.68 -23.56 -8.21
N PHE A 50 12.35 -22.75 -7.20
CA PHE A 50 11.71 -23.26 -5.97
C PHE A 50 10.36 -23.90 -6.26
N LEU A 51 9.51 -23.24 -7.07
CA LEU A 51 8.21 -23.76 -7.46
C LEU A 51 8.36 -25.06 -8.26
N THR A 52 9.33 -25.12 -9.17
CA THR A 52 9.61 -26.32 -9.98
C THR A 52 10.04 -27.48 -9.06
N CYS A 53 10.98 -27.24 -8.14
CA CYS A 53 11.41 -28.24 -7.17
C CYS A 53 10.26 -28.71 -6.30
N PHE A 54 9.45 -27.77 -5.79
CA PHE A 54 8.27 -28.08 -4.97
C PHE A 54 7.29 -28.98 -5.72
N LEU A 55 6.93 -28.63 -6.96
CA LEU A 55 5.99 -29.41 -7.78
C LEU A 55 6.54 -30.81 -8.10
N LEU A 56 7.83 -30.92 -8.46
CA LEU A 56 8.46 -32.20 -8.75
C LEU A 56 8.46 -33.12 -7.52
N ILE A 57 8.91 -32.60 -6.36
CA ILE A 57 8.97 -33.40 -5.12
C ILE A 57 7.57 -33.80 -4.67
N SER A 58 6.60 -32.86 -4.71
CA SER A 58 5.20 -33.13 -4.36
C SER A 58 4.57 -34.19 -5.27
N SER A 59 4.81 -34.11 -6.59
CA SER A 59 4.35 -35.12 -7.54
C SER A 59 4.96 -36.49 -7.22
N LEU A 60 6.25 -36.52 -6.93
CA LEU A 60 6.94 -37.78 -6.60
C LEU A 60 6.40 -38.41 -5.31
N ILE A 61 6.18 -37.59 -4.27
CA ILE A 61 5.55 -38.04 -3.02
C ILE A 61 4.18 -38.65 -3.31
N PHE A 62 3.34 -37.94 -4.11
CA PHE A 62 2.02 -38.41 -4.46
C PHE A 62 2.06 -39.80 -5.14
N PHE A 63 2.97 -40.02 -6.11
CA PHE A 63 3.12 -41.30 -6.75
C PHE A 63 3.64 -42.40 -5.80
N LEU A 64 4.60 -42.08 -4.92
CA LEU A 64 5.11 -43.05 -3.94
C LEU A 64 4.03 -43.47 -2.95
N GLU A 65 3.20 -42.54 -2.48
CA GLU A 65 2.06 -42.84 -1.63
C GLU A 65 1.04 -43.73 -2.31
N LEU A 66 0.78 -43.49 -3.61
CA LEU A 66 -0.15 -44.32 -4.38
C LEU A 66 0.33 -45.79 -4.45
N PHE A 67 1.63 -46.03 -4.45
CA PHE A 67 2.24 -47.37 -4.47
C PHE A 67 2.67 -47.87 -3.08
N TYR A 68 2.26 -47.20 -1.97
CA TYR A 68 2.63 -47.53 -0.59
C TYR A 68 4.15 -47.62 -0.35
N LEU A 69 4.96 -46.86 -1.09
CA LEU A 69 6.39 -46.81 -0.95
C LEU A 69 6.83 -45.78 0.11
N PRO A 70 7.96 -46.00 0.81
CA PRO A 70 8.45 -45.07 1.82
C PRO A 70 8.87 -43.75 1.19
N ASN A 71 8.31 -42.64 1.70
CA ASN A 71 8.50 -41.29 1.14
C ASN A 71 9.12 -40.28 2.14
N GLY A 72 9.51 -40.71 3.34
CA GLY A 72 9.97 -39.83 4.42
C GLY A 72 11.11 -38.89 4.05
N ALA A 73 12.09 -39.38 3.23
CA ALA A 73 13.18 -38.53 2.76
C ALA A 73 12.72 -37.41 1.84
N LEU A 74 11.72 -37.66 0.98
CA LEU A 74 11.16 -36.65 0.09
C LEU A 74 10.30 -35.63 0.85
N ILE A 75 9.56 -36.05 1.86
CA ILE A 75 8.81 -35.15 2.75
C ILE A 75 9.81 -34.22 3.45
N TRP A 76 10.90 -34.74 3.99
CA TRP A 76 11.93 -33.89 4.59
C TRP A 76 12.54 -32.91 3.60
N CYS A 77 12.84 -33.32 2.36
CA CYS A 77 13.29 -32.41 1.30
C CYS A 77 12.25 -31.32 0.99
N LEU A 78 10.97 -31.69 0.89
CA LEU A 78 9.87 -30.74 0.63
C LEU A 78 9.75 -29.69 1.74
N GLU A 79 9.86 -30.11 3.01
CA GLU A 79 9.86 -29.19 4.16
C GLU A 79 11.03 -28.20 4.10
N LYS A 80 12.23 -28.65 3.71
CA LYS A 80 13.40 -27.77 3.56
C LYS A 80 13.22 -26.77 2.44
N VAL A 81 12.73 -27.21 1.27
CA VAL A 81 12.42 -26.32 0.13
C VAL A 81 11.36 -25.31 0.52
N THR A 82 10.28 -25.74 1.19
CA THR A 82 9.21 -24.85 1.67
C THR A 82 9.72 -23.84 2.69
N SER A 83 10.55 -24.27 3.65
CA SER A 83 11.14 -23.39 4.66
C SER A 83 12.06 -22.34 4.03
N ALA A 84 12.89 -22.73 3.06
CA ALA A 84 13.74 -21.82 2.32
C ALA A 84 12.90 -20.81 1.52
N TRP A 85 11.82 -21.25 0.88
CA TRP A 85 10.90 -20.38 0.15
C TRP A 85 10.23 -19.38 1.09
N LEU A 86 9.68 -19.81 2.23
CA LEU A 86 9.07 -18.92 3.22
C LEU A 86 10.07 -17.91 3.78
N ALA A 87 11.33 -18.33 4.02
CA ALA A 87 12.39 -17.41 4.43
C ALA A 87 12.68 -16.34 3.36
N CYS A 88 12.69 -16.70 2.07
CA CYS A 88 12.85 -15.76 0.98
C CYS A 88 11.64 -14.79 0.88
N LEU A 89 10.40 -15.28 1.05
CA LEU A 89 9.20 -14.43 1.06
C LEU A 89 9.20 -13.43 2.23
N SER A 90 9.78 -13.81 3.38
CA SER A 90 9.86 -12.90 4.53
C SER A 90 10.79 -11.70 4.31
N LEU A 91 11.65 -11.74 3.28
CA LEU A 91 12.50 -10.61 2.87
C LEU A 91 11.70 -9.50 2.16
N GLU A 92 10.47 -9.80 1.71
CA GLU A 92 9.60 -8.81 1.09
C GLU A 92 9.08 -7.80 2.13
N GLN A 93 9.78 -6.67 2.24
CA GLN A 93 9.40 -5.58 3.12
C GLN A 93 8.55 -4.55 2.38
N ARG A 94 7.70 -3.82 3.12
CA ARG A 94 6.93 -2.68 2.62
C ARG A 94 7.75 -1.64 1.86
N ALA A 95 9.03 -1.47 2.23
CA ALA A 95 9.93 -0.52 1.61
C ALA A 95 10.10 -0.71 0.08
N TRP A 96 9.84 -1.92 -0.42
CA TRP A 96 9.93 -2.26 -1.84
C TRP A 96 8.64 -2.00 -2.64
N LEU A 97 7.52 -1.72 -1.96
CA LEU A 97 6.26 -1.38 -2.60
C LEU A 97 6.25 0.11 -2.94
N ILE A 98 6.13 0.40 -4.22
CA ILE A 98 6.03 1.78 -4.72
C ILE A 98 4.63 2.01 -5.22
N GLY A 99 3.92 2.95 -4.59
CA GLY A 99 2.68 3.49 -5.10
C GLY A 99 2.95 4.69 -6.01
N PHE A 100 2.15 4.86 -7.03
CA PHE A 100 2.23 5.97 -7.96
C PHE A 100 0.90 6.69 -8.03
N SER A 101 0.93 8.03 -8.04
CA SER A 101 -0.25 8.80 -8.43
C SER A 101 -0.57 8.47 -9.89
N LYS A 102 -1.87 8.30 -10.21
CA LYS A 102 -2.30 7.87 -11.55
C LYS A 102 -1.88 8.88 -12.62
N PRO A 103 -0.94 8.56 -13.52
CA PRO A 103 -0.61 9.42 -14.64
C PRO A 103 -1.71 9.31 -15.73
N PRO A 104 -1.75 10.22 -16.71
CA PRO A 104 -2.64 10.10 -17.86
C PRO A 104 -2.43 8.77 -18.58
N LEU A 105 -3.53 8.16 -19.04
CA LEU A 105 -3.52 6.87 -19.73
C LEU A 105 -2.54 6.83 -20.91
N ILE A 106 -2.39 7.97 -21.62
CA ILE A 106 -1.46 8.08 -22.75
C ILE A 106 -0.03 7.77 -22.34
N ILE A 107 0.43 8.30 -21.18
CA ILE A 107 1.78 8.03 -20.67
C ILE A 107 1.92 6.55 -20.30
N LEU A 108 0.88 5.95 -19.70
CA LEU A 108 0.89 4.55 -19.33
C LEU A 108 1.02 3.62 -20.54
N PHE A 109 0.31 3.90 -21.64
CA PHE A 109 0.41 3.11 -22.87
C PHE A 109 1.73 3.32 -23.61
N LEU A 110 2.38 4.49 -23.47
CA LEU A 110 3.67 4.77 -24.10
C LEU A 110 4.80 3.89 -23.49
N ILE A 111 4.71 3.54 -22.23
CA ILE A 111 5.73 2.75 -21.53
C ILE A 111 5.96 1.38 -22.17
N PRO A 112 4.95 0.51 -22.35
CA PRO A 112 5.14 -0.78 -23.01
C PRO A 112 5.54 -0.64 -24.48
N LEU A 113 5.10 0.40 -25.19
CA LEU A 113 5.51 0.65 -26.58
C LEU A 113 7.01 0.95 -26.67
N ILE A 114 7.55 1.77 -25.78
CA ILE A 114 9.00 2.04 -25.72
C ILE A 114 9.77 0.76 -25.35
N ALA A 115 9.29 -0.02 -24.38
CA ALA A 115 9.90 -1.30 -24.03
C ALA A 115 9.94 -2.27 -25.24
N LEU A 116 8.85 -2.34 -25.99
CA LEU A 116 8.76 -3.14 -27.21
C LEU A 116 9.76 -2.65 -28.27
N ALA A 117 9.88 -1.33 -28.45
CA ALA A 117 10.84 -0.73 -29.39
C ALA A 117 12.30 -1.04 -29.00
N ILE A 118 12.64 -1.07 -27.72
CA ILE A 118 13.96 -1.46 -27.23
C ILE A 118 14.25 -2.93 -27.59
N ILE A 119 13.28 -3.82 -27.40
CA ILE A 119 13.43 -5.25 -27.68
C ILE A 119 13.60 -5.51 -29.19
N HIS A 120 12.82 -4.83 -30.02
CA HIS A 120 12.85 -5.00 -31.48
C HIS A 120 13.97 -4.20 -32.17
N SER A 121 14.72 -3.38 -31.45
CA SER A 121 15.79 -2.58 -32.02
C SER A 121 16.89 -3.47 -32.61
N LYS A 122 17.06 -3.44 -33.93
CA LYS A 122 18.14 -4.15 -34.67
C LYS A 122 19.53 -3.64 -34.32
N LYS A 123 19.64 -2.37 -33.81
CA LYS A 123 20.91 -1.76 -33.43
C LYS A 123 21.53 -2.36 -32.16
N ILE A 124 20.72 -3.03 -31.33
CA ILE A 124 21.16 -3.62 -30.08
C ILE A 124 21.24 -5.14 -30.27
N THR A 125 22.38 -5.62 -30.79
CA THR A 125 22.60 -7.03 -31.04
C THR A 125 22.90 -7.83 -29.75
N CYS A 126 23.56 -7.21 -28.79
CA CYS A 126 23.93 -7.85 -27.55
C CYS A 126 22.75 -7.92 -26.57
N MET A 127 22.36 -9.15 -26.18
CA MET A 127 21.25 -9.42 -25.29
C MET A 127 21.44 -8.77 -23.90
N PHE A 128 22.66 -8.80 -23.37
CA PHE A 128 22.98 -8.16 -22.11
C PHE A 128 22.72 -6.65 -22.15
N ARG A 129 23.11 -5.97 -23.24
CA ARG A 129 22.78 -4.54 -23.40
C ARG A 129 21.30 -4.25 -23.42
N ARG A 130 20.48 -5.13 -24.03
CA ARG A 130 19.01 -4.99 -24.02
C ARG A 130 18.45 -5.07 -22.60
N ILE A 131 18.92 -6.04 -21.81
CA ILE A 131 18.51 -6.19 -20.42
C ILE A 131 18.89 -4.96 -19.60
N CYS A 132 20.11 -4.48 -19.72
CA CYS A 132 20.58 -3.27 -19.04
C CYS A 132 19.74 -2.04 -19.42
N LEU A 133 19.42 -1.86 -20.70
CA LEU A 133 18.56 -0.75 -21.14
C LEU A 133 17.14 -0.87 -20.63
N LEU A 134 16.56 -2.07 -20.61
CA LEU A 134 15.23 -2.29 -20.02
C LEU A 134 15.25 -2.03 -18.52
N ALA A 135 16.25 -2.49 -17.79
CA ALA A 135 16.40 -2.22 -16.37
C ALA A 135 16.53 -0.72 -16.05
N LEU A 136 17.40 -0.01 -16.81
CA LEU A 136 17.53 1.45 -16.69
C LEU A 136 16.23 2.16 -17.02
N PHE A 137 15.52 1.72 -18.06
CA PHE A 137 14.22 2.27 -18.44
C PHE A 137 13.19 2.04 -17.34
N LEU A 138 13.15 0.87 -16.70
CA LEU A 138 12.27 0.59 -15.57
C LEU A 138 12.55 1.54 -14.40
N ILE A 139 13.82 1.72 -14.04
CA ILE A 139 14.22 2.66 -12.99
C ILE A 139 13.81 4.08 -13.37
N ALA A 140 14.05 4.51 -14.61
CA ALA A 140 13.68 5.84 -15.08
C ALA A 140 12.16 6.07 -15.04
N VAL A 141 11.35 5.08 -15.44
CA VAL A 141 9.88 5.13 -15.35
C VAL A 141 9.42 5.22 -13.90
N CYS A 142 9.92 4.36 -13.03
CA CYS A 142 9.56 4.38 -11.60
C CYS A 142 9.95 5.71 -10.94
N THR A 143 11.15 6.21 -11.24
CA THR A 143 11.64 7.50 -10.72
C THR A 143 10.80 8.65 -11.30
N GLY A 144 10.54 8.64 -12.59
CA GLY A 144 9.71 9.66 -13.25
C GLY A 144 8.30 9.71 -12.69
N LEU A 145 7.62 8.57 -12.55
CA LEU A 145 6.28 8.50 -11.96
C LEU A 145 6.24 8.96 -10.49
N LYS A 146 7.33 8.77 -9.75
CA LYS A 146 7.45 9.22 -8.36
C LYS A 146 7.73 10.72 -8.26
N LEU A 147 8.62 11.27 -9.11
CA LEU A 147 9.01 12.68 -9.10
C LEU A 147 7.95 13.60 -9.69
N PHE A 148 7.19 13.11 -10.68
CA PHE A 148 6.12 13.86 -11.34
C PHE A 148 4.74 13.30 -10.97
N PRO A 149 4.35 13.32 -9.67
CA PRO A 149 3.03 12.86 -9.30
C PRO A 149 2.00 13.82 -9.90
N TYR A 150 1.05 13.26 -10.64
CA TYR A 150 -0.09 14.03 -11.13
C TYR A 150 -0.95 14.47 -9.96
N ALA A 151 -1.22 15.77 -9.90
CA ALA A 151 -2.12 16.34 -8.91
C ALA A 151 -3.57 16.12 -9.39
N TYR A 152 -4.22 15.06 -8.90
CA TYR A 152 -5.67 14.92 -9.02
C TYR A 152 -6.32 15.48 -7.77
N ASN A 153 -7.19 16.47 -7.97
CA ASN A 153 -8.06 16.92 -6.92
C ASN A 153 -9.30 16.02 -6.93
N THR A 154 -9.36 15.08 -5.99
CA THR A 154 -10.48 14.15 -5.87
C THR A 154 -11.10 14.25 -4.49
N PHE A 155 -12.42 14.22 -4.48
CA PHE A 155 -13.22 14.10 -3.26
C PHE A 155 -14.05 12.84 -3.37
N GLU A 156 -13.81 11.88 -2.47
CA GLU A 156 -14.47 10.59 -2.53
C GLU A 156 -14.92 10.09 -1.16
N LYS A 157 -16.04 9.38 -1.16
CA LYS A 157 -16.59 8.73 0.02
C LYS A 157 -16.44 7.23 -0.09
N VAL A 158 -15.84 6.63 0.92
CA VAL A 158 -15.77 5.16 1.08
C VAL A 158 -16.88 4.74 2.02
N PRO A 159 -17.89 4.00 1.54
CA PRO A 159 -19.03 3.62 2.35
C PRO A 159 -18.63 2.61 3.43
N CYS A 160 -19.05 2.87 4.65
CA CYS A 160 -18.91 2.00 5.81
C CYS A 160 -20.29 1.73 6.43
N ASN A 161 -20.39 0.76 7.35
CA ASN A 161 -21.69 0.39 7.95
C ASN A 161 -22.42 1.51 8.70
N LYS A 162 -21.68 2.52 9.21
CA LYS A 162 -22.24 3.59 10.05
C LYS A 162 -21.86 4.99 9.55
N GLY A 163 -21.77 5.17 8.24
CA GLY A 163 -21.41 6.41 7.60
C GLY A 163 -20.28 6.21 6.59
N ASP A 164 -19.72 7.31 6.10
CA ASP A 164 -18.71 7.29 5.04
C ASP A 164 -17.38 7.83 5.57
N ILE A 165 -16.29 7.17 5.19
CA ILE A 165 -14.95 7.73 5.34
C ILE A 165 -14.69 8.61 4.12
N THR A 166 -14.35 9.87 4.36
CA THR A 166 -14.09 10.82 3.29
C THR A 166 -12.60 10.87 2.97
N LEU A 167 -12.26 10.67 1.70
CA LEU A 167 -10.91 10.81 1.17
C LEU A 167 -10.85 12.09 0.32
N VAL A 168 -9.97 13.00 0.68
CA VAL A 168 -9.72 14.24 -0.04
C VAL A 168 -8.28 14.22 -0.52
N ASN A 169 -8.08 14.19 -1.81
CA ASN A 169 -6.77 14.36 -2.42
C ASN A 169 -6.70 15.74 -3.05
N HIS A 170 -5.81 16.58 -2.55
CA HIS A 170 -5.58 17.93 -3.05
C HIS A 170 -4.10 18.23 -3.16
N ASN A 171 -3.62 18.61 -4.33
CA ASN A 171 -2.22 18.98 -4.60
C ASN A 171 -1.21 17.99 -4.00
N LYS A 172 -1.41 16.68 -4.23
CA LYS A 172 -0.54 15.59 -3.74
C LYS A 172 -0.65 15.31 -2.22
N THR A 173 -1.52 16.01 -1.52
CA THR A 173 -1.78 15.80 -0.10
C THR A 173 -3.06 14.98 0.05
N LEU A 174 -2.94 13.79 0.63
CA LEU A 174 -4.07 12.94 0.92
C LEU A 174 -4.54 13.15 2.35
N ILE A 175 -5.80 13.57 2.48
CA ILE A 175 -6.48 13.73 3.76
C ILE A 175 -7.56 12.66 3.87
N MET A 176 -7.55 11.94 4.95
CA MET A 176 -8.60 11.00 5.31
C MET A 176 -9.36 11.52 6.51
N ILE A 177 -10.69 11.60 6.40
CA ILE A 177 -11.58 12.04 7.48
C ILE A 177 -12.46 10.87 7.86
N ASP A 178 -12.33 10.42 9.11
CA ASP A 178 -13.11 9.32 9.68
C ASP A 178 -14.06 9.84 10.78
N PRO A 179 -15.37 9.84 10.55
CA PRO A 179 -16.35 10.20 11.58
C PRO A 179 -16.48 9.12 12.69
N GLY A 180 -15.58 8.16 12.75
CA GLY A 180 -15.59 7.03 13.67
C GLY A 180 -16.11 5.74 13.05
N CYS A 181 -16.06 5.65 11.73
CA CYS A 181 -16.58 4.52 10.95
C CYS A 181 -15.57 3.39 10.78
N ILE A 182 -14.27 3.66 10.93
CA ILE A 182 -13.22 2.67 10.75
C ILE A 182 -13.38 1.43 11.65
N ALA A 183 -13.96 1.61 12.84
CA ALA A 183 -14.23 0.54 13.80
C ALA A 183 -15.70 0.08 13.82
N SER A 184 -16.50 0.43 12.82
CA SER A 184 -17.96 0.15 12.80
C SER A 184 -18.29 -1.32 12.54
N ARG A 185 -17.45 -2.07 11.83
CA ARG A 185 -17.64 -3.51 11.57
C ARG A 185 -17.08 -4.35 12.73
N PRO A 186 -17.62 -5.56 12.95
CA PRO A 186 -17.06 -6.51 13.93
C PRO A 186 -15.57 -6.77 13.72
N SER A 187 -15.12 -6.94 12.46
CA SER A 187 -13.72 -7.01 12.07
C SER A 187 -13.32 -5.73 11.35
N TYR A 188 -12.67 -4.82 12.06
CA TYR A 188 -12.05 -3.62 11.46
C TYR A 188 -10.90 -4.00 10.53
N GLU A 189 -10.22 -5.12 10.81
CA GLU A 189 -9.11 -5.62 10.00
C GLU A 189 -9.55 -5.94 8.58
N SER A 190 -10.72 -6.59 8.42
CA SER A 190 -11.28 -6.90 7.11
C SER A 190 -11.72 -5.62 6.36
N LEU A 191 -12.34 -4.66 7.07
CA LEU A 191 -12.70 -3.37 6.49
C LEU A 191 -11.47 -2.63 5.97
N ILE A 192 -10.42 -2.56 6.78
CA ILE A 192 -9.18 -1.87 6.42
C ILE A 192 -8.50 -2.59 5.25
N SER A 193 -8.29 -3.91 5.32
CA SER A 193 -7.52 -4.66 4.33
C SER A 193 -8.23 -4.81 2.98
N TYR A 194 -9.56 -5.04 2.98
CA TYR A 194 -10.30 -5.41 1.76
C TYR A 194 -11.16 -4.27 1.20
N SER A 195 -11.42 -3.20 1.96
CA SER A 195 -12.23 -2.08 1.48
C SER A 195 -11.45 -0.77 1.48
N LEU A 196 -10.87 -0.37 2.62
CA LEU A 196 -10.28 0.95 2.79
C LEU A 196 -8.94 1.08 2.06
N ILE A 197 -8.00 0.15 2.27
CA ILE A 197 -6.70 0.18 1.61
C ILE A 197 -6.84 0.10 0.09
N PRO A 198 -7.60 -0.85 -0.49
CA PRO A 198 -7.83 -0.87 -1.93
C PRO A 198 -8.47 0.41 -2.46
N ALA A 199 -9.44 1.00 -1.75
CA ALA A 199 -10.05 2.27 -2.14
C ALA A 199 -9.03 3.41 -2.16
N ILE A 200 -8.20 3.54 -1.11
CA ILE A 200 -7.12 4.54 -1.04
C ILE A 200 -6.16 4.36 -2.20
N VAL A 201 -5.65 3.14 -2.40
CA VAL A 201 -4.65 2.84 -3.44
C VAL A 201 -5.25 2.99 -4.84
N GLN A 202 -6.47 2.50 -5.07
CA GLN A 202 -7.15 2.64 -6.36
C GLN A 202 -7.37 4.10 -6.75
N LYS A 203 -7.65 4.96 -5.78
CA LYS A 203 -8.00 6.37 -6.03
C LYS A 203 -6.81 7.30 -6.07
N THR A 204 -5.84 7.07 -5.21
CA THR A 204 -4.67 7.95 -5.08
C THR A 204 -3.41 7.38 -5.71
N GLY A 205 -3.33 6.07 -5.86
CA GLY A 205 -2.09 5.35 -6.24
C GLY A 205 -1.02 5.36 -5.15
N LEU A 206 -1.32 5.89 -3.96
CA LEU A 206 -0.35 6.05 -2.88
C LEU A 206 -0.69 5.14 -1.69
N LEU A 207 0.34 4.56 -1.08
CA LEU A 207 0.26 3.84 0.20
C LEU A 207 0.59 4.76 1.39
N GLN A 208 0.23 6.03 1.27
CA GLN A 208 0.52 7.06 2.25
C GLN A 208 -0.68 7.96 2.46
N ILE A 209 -0.95 8.30 3.72
CA ILE A 209 -1.92 9.32 4.12
C ILE A 209 -1.12 10.45 4.77
N ASP A 210 -1.29 11.70 4.31
CA ASP A 210 -0.60 12.83 4.91
C ASP A 210 -1.29 13.27 6.19
N HIS A 211 -2.62 13.40 6.17
CA HIS A 211 -3.40 13.83 7.33
C HIS A 211 -4.59 12.90 7.54
N LEU A 212 -4.66 12.30 8.72
CA LEU A 212 -5.77 11.49 9.17
C LEU A 212 -6.51 12.21 10.30
N ILE A 213 -7.77 12.56 10.10
CA ILE A 213 -8.61 13.24 11.06
C ILE A 213 -9.66 12.25 11.56
N VAL A 214 -9.70 12.00 12.86
CA VAL A 214 -10.62 11.06 13.49
C VAL A 214 -11.50 11.80 14.48
N PHE A 215 -12.82 11.68 14.34
CA PHE A 215 -13.77 12.44 15.16
C PHE A 215 -14.03 11.82 16.51
N LYS A 216 -13.81 10.52 16.67
CA LYS A 216 -14.12 9.78 17.90
C LYS A 216 -12.88 9.16 18.51
N PHE A 217 -12.89 9.07 19.84
CA PHE A 217 -11.79 8.48 20.60
C PHE A 217 -12.31 7.35 21.49
N ASN A 218 -12.12 6.10 21.08
CA ASN A 218 -12.39 4.93 21.90
C ASN A 218 -11.37 3.83 21.65
N LYS A 219 -11.31 2.81 22.51
CA LYS A 219 -10.35 1.70 22.40
C LYS A 219 -10.37 1.05 21.02
N ARG A 220 -11.55 0.76 20.50
CA ARG A 220 -11.72 0.03 19.24
C ARG A 220 -11.22 0.82 18.04
N ILE A 221 -11.43 2.13 18.04
CA ILE A 221 -10.87 3.03 17.02
C ILE A 221 -9.35 3.07 17.12
N LEU A 222 -8.79 3.16 18.34
CA LEU A 222 -7.34 3.15 18.53
C LEU A 222 -6.69 1.85 18.05
N ASP A 223 -7.32 0.70 18.31
CA ASP A 223 -6.86 -0.61 17.83
C ASP A 223 -6.94 -0.69 16.28
N ALA A 224 -8.03 -0.18 15.69
CA ALA A 224 -8.18 -0.09 14.23
C ALA A 224 -7.15 0.85 13.59
N LEU A 225 -6.88 2.00 14.20
CA LEU A 225 -5.84 2.94 13.76
C LEU A 225 -4.45 2.31 13.86
N GLN A 226 -4.16 1.59 14.94
CA GLN A 226 -2.90 0.85 15.08
C GLN A 226 -2.73 -0.13 13.94
N PHE A 227 -3.77 -0.90 13.61
CA PHE A 227 -3.74 -1.83 12.47
C PHE A 227 -3.56 -1.09 11.14
N LEU A 228 -4.24 0.03 10.92
CA LEU A 228 -4.09 0.84 9.71
C LEU A 228 -2.65 1.35 9.56
N VAL A 229 -2.05 1.90 10.62
CA VAL A 229 -0.66 2.39 10.62
C VAL A 229 0.34 1.27 10.35
N THR A 230 0.04 0.02 10.76
CA THR A 230 0.87 -1.13 10.34
C THR A 230 0.76 -1.44 8.84
N LYS A 231 -0.25 -0.98 8.13
CA LYS A 231 -0.49 -1.25 6.69
C LYS A 231 -0.17 -0.08 5.76
N ILE A 232 -0.38 1.15 6.20
CA ILE A 232 -0.16 2.39 5.42
C ILE A 232 0.67 3.37 6.25
N THR A 233 1.55 4.12 5.61
CA THR A 233 2.29 5.20 6.26
C THR A 233 1.37 6.40 6.47
N ILE A 234 1.27 6.90 7.71
CA ILE A 234 0.48 8.08 8.05
C ILE A 234 1.39 9.12 8.69
N LYS A 235 1.44 10.33 8.12
CA LYS A 235 2.32 11.39 8.65
C LYS A 235 1.76 12.02 9.91
N ASP A 236 0.53 12.54 9.82
CA ASP A 236 -0.10 13.25 10.92
C ASP A 236 -1.48 12.66 11.25
N ILE A 237 -1.72 12.30 12.50
CA ILE A 237 -2.99 11.81 13.01
C ILE A 237 -3.57 12.85 13.96
N TYR A 238 -4.76 13.33 13.65
CA TYR A 238 -5.50 14.29 14.48
C TYR A 238 -6.58 13.55 15.25
N LEU A 239 -6.47 13.58 16.59
CA LEU A 239 -7.41 12.96 17.51
C LEU A 239 -8.08 14.03 18.37
N PRO A 240 -9.33 13.83 18.78
CA PRO A 240 -9.98 14.69 19.76
C PRO A 240 -9.23 14.62 21.10
N ARG A 241 -9.18 15.74 21.80
CA ARG A 241 -8.60 15.78 23.15
C ARG A 241 -9.51 15.04 24.11
N TRP A 242 -8.91 14.18 24.90
CA TRP A 242 -9.59 13.53 26.01
C TRP A 242 -9.75 14.48 27.18
N ASN A 243 -10.95 14.56 27.73
CA ASN A 243 -11.25 15.35 28.91
C ASN A 243 -11.22 14.43 30.16
N GLY A 244 -10.28 14.68 31.05
CA GLY A 244 -10.13 13.89 32.26
C GLY A 244 -9.17 12.70 32.15
N ARG A 245 -9.38 11.68 32.99
CA ARG A 245 -8.50 10.51 33.08
C ARG A 245 -8.90 9.46 32.03
N ILE A 246 -7.98 9.13 31.13
CA ILE A 246 -8.18 8.08 30.13
C ILE A 246 -8.28 6.72 30.84
N PRO A 247 -9.30 5.89 30.57
CA PRO A 247 -9.40 4.55 31.12
C PRO A 247 -8.16 3.70 30.76
N SER A 248 -7.70 2.85 31.69
CA SER A 248 -6.46 2.08 31.56
C SER A 248 -6.40 1.23 30.28
N PHE A 249 -7.53 0.67 29.86
CA PHE A 249 -7.63 -0.13 28.64
C PHE A 249 -7.48 0.71 27.35
N ALA A 250 -8.02 1.93 27.32
CA ALA A 250 -7.87 2.87 26.20
C ALA A 250 -6.45 3.47 26.19
N TRP A 251 -5.89 3.74 27.37
CA TRP A 251 -4.52 4.22 27.51
C TRP A 251 -3.50 3.25 26.93
N ARG A 252 -3.63 1.96 27.20
CA ARG A 252 -2.73 0.93 26.63
C ARG A 252 -2.76 0.92 25.11
N SER A 253 -3.96 0.97 24.50
CA SER A 253 -4.11 1.06 23.04
C SER A 253 -3.52 2.35 22.47
N TYR A 254 -3.71 3.48 23.17
CA TYR A 254 -3.13 4.77 22.78
C TYR A 254 -1.61 4.77 22.82
N VAL A 255 -1.00 4.21 23.87
CA VAL A 255 0.47 4.11 23.99
C VAL A 255 1.04 3.23 22.89
N LYS A 256 0.39 2.09 22.59
CA LYS A 256 0.78 1.23 21.48
C LYS A 256 0.71 1.96 20.14
N LEU A 257 -0.42 2.64 19.87
CA LEU A 257 -0.58 3.43 18.65
C LEU A 257 0.51 4.49 18.54
N LYS A 258 0.79 5.24 19.63
CA LYS A 258 1.83 6.27 19.65
C LYS A 258 3.21 5.69 19.29
N LYS A 259 3.54 4.53 19.85
CA LYS A 259 4.79 3.82 19.55
C LYS A 259 4.86 3.43 18.05
N THR A 260 3.82 2.78 17.53
CA THR A 260 3.78 2.33 16.13
C THR A 260 3.82 3.51 15.14
N VAL A 261 3.15 4.62 15.47
CA VAL A 261 3.18 5.85 14.65
C VAL A 261 4.59 6.46 14.63
N ALA A 262 5.25 6.53 15.80
CA ALA A 262 6.62 7.05 15.89
C ALA A 262 7.62 6.17 15.11
N GLU A 263 7.49 4.85 15.19
CA GLU A 263 8.30 3.89 14.41
C GLU A 263 8.15 4.08 12.89
N ASN A 264 6.99 4.58 12.43
CA ASN A 264 6.71 4.91 11.03
C ASN A 264 6.95 6.40 10.68
N ASN A 265 7.68 7.14 11.51
CA ASN A 265 7.97 8.57 11.33
C ASN A 265 6.73 9.47 11.28
N GLY A 266 5.62 9.02 11.85
CA GLY A 266 4.38 9.79 11.96
C GLY A 266 4.27 10.55 13.27
N ARG A 267 3.25 11.42 13.37
CA ARG A 267 2.96 12.23 14.56
C ARG A 267 1.49 12.13 14.94
N ILE A 268 1.21 12.11 16.25
CA ILE A 268 -0.15 12.19 16.78
C ILE A 268 -0.34 13.58 17.40
N MET A 269 -1.39 14.27 16.98
CA MET A 269 -1.77 15.59 17.48
C MET A 269 -3.14 15.53 18.12
N SER A 270 -3.24 16.00 19.37
CA SER A 270 -4.51 16.13 20.07
C SER A 270 -5.08 17.53 19.85
N ILE A 271 -6.31 17.61 19.34
CA ILE A 271 -6.97 18.87 19.00
C ILE A 271 -7.83 19.32 20.19
N SER A 272 -7.48 20.47 20.75
CA SER A 272 -8.22 21.12 21.85
C SER A 272 -8.83 22.46 21.47
N TYR A 273 -8.40 23.03 20.36
CA TYR A 273 -8.86 24.31 19.81
C TYR A 273 -8.87 24.25 18.28
N LYS A 274 -9.48 25.23 17.67
CA LYS A 274 -9.53 25.36 16.21
C LYS A 274 -8.12 25.30 15.61
N LYS A 275 -7.90 24.36 14.69
CA LYS A 275 -6.67 24.22 13.93
C LYS A 275 -6.96 24.36 12.45
N GLN A 276 -6.20 25.19 11.77
CA GLN A 276 -6.28 25.34 10.32
C GLN A 276 -5.18 24.53 9.65
N LEU A 277 -5.56 23.76 8.64
CA LEU A 277 -4.66 23.10 7.73
C LEU A 277 -4.71 23.86 6.42
N TYR A 278 -3.60 24.45 6.05
CA TYR A 278 -3.45 25.14 4.75
C TYR A 278 -3.00 24.10 3.73
N LEU A 279 -3.87 23.82 2.77
CA LEU A 279 -3.59 22.87 1.68
C LEU A 279 -2.98 23.59 0.48
N ASP A 280 -3.43 24.82 0.24
CA ASP A 280 -2.96 25.70 -0.80
C ASP A 280 -3.33 27.16 -0.43
N LYS A 281 -2.96 28.14 -1.28
CA LYS A 281 -3.33 29.56 -1.11
C LYS A 281 -4.84 29.79 -1.05
N THR A 282 -5.62 28.93 -1.72
CA THR A 282 -7.08 29.03 -1.85
C THR A 282 -7.87 27.98 -1.10
N SER A 283 -7.20 26.94 -0.60
CA SER A 283 -7.86 25.79 0.03
C SER A 283 -7.41 25.64 1.47
N THR A 284 -8.35 25.78 2.39
CA THR A 284 -8.11 25.65 3.83
C THR A 284 -9.10 24.70 4.46
N LEU A 285 -8.62 23.90 5.39
CA LEU A 285 -9.42 23.00 6.20
C LEU A 285 -9.29 23.38 7.67
N SER A 286 -10.40 23.65 8.33
CA SER A 286 -10.47 23.97 9.74
C SER A 286 -10.95 22.74 10.48
N ILE A 287 -10.21 22.33 11.49
CA ILE A 287 -10.57 21.24 12.42
C ILE A 287 -10.91 21.90 13.74
N GLU A 288 -12.13 21.71 14.20
CA GLU A 288 -12.61 22.32 15.44
C GLU A 288 -13.24 21.27 16.36
N PRO A 289 -13.05 21.38 17.69
CA PRO A 289 -13.86 20.60 18.62
C PRO A 289 -15.30 21.11 18.62
N VAL A 290 -16.26 20.21 18.56
CA VAL A 290 -17.69 20.54 18.61
C VAL A 290 -18.03 21.27 19.92
N ALA A 291 -18.86 22.30 19.84
CA ALA A 291 -19.30 23.05 21.03
C ALA A 291 -20.09 22.13 21.99
N THR A 292 -19.87 22.33 23.31
CA THR A 292 -20.40 21.44 24.35
C THR A 292 -21.93 21.37 24.47
N LYS A 293 -22.67 22.27 23.81
CA LYS A 293 -24.14 22.28 23.86
C LYS A 293 -24.80 21.12 23.12
N ASP A 294 -24.09 20.52 22.13
CA ASP A 294 -24.65 19.50 21.25
C ASP A 294 -24.11 18.09 21.54
N VAL A 295 -23.36 17.92 22.66
CA VAL A 295 -22.71 16.65 22.98
C VAL A 295 -23.58 15.85 23.94
N SER A 296 -23.94 14.62 23.56
CA SER A 296 -24.68 13.72 24.45
C SER A 296 -23.86 13.32 25.68
N TYR A 297 -24.51 12.92 26.78
CA TYR A 297 -23.87 12.53 28.06
C TYR A 297 -22.76 11.46 27.86
N TYR A 298 -22.89 10.57 26.87
CA TYR A 298 -21.89 9.53 26.56
C TYR A 298 -20.63 10.06 25.87
N ASP A 299 -20.68 11.25 25.27
CA ASP A 299 -19.56 11.89 24.60
C ASP A 299 -18.82 12.90 25.50
N ALA A 300 -19.20 13.01 26.78
CA ALA A 300 -18.59 13.93 27.73
C ALA A 300 -17.09 13.64 28.03
N THR A 301 -16.61 12.44 27.71
CA THR A 301 -15.21 12.02 27.91
C THR A 301 -14.24 12.64 26.92
N TYR A 302 -14.70 13.03 25.73
CA TYR A 302 -13.96 13.77 24.73
C TYR A 302 -14.91 14.65 23.91
N ARG A 303 -14.39 15.69 23.28
CA ARG A 303 -15.15 16.51 22.36
C ARG A 303 -14.94 15.98 20.96
N PRO A 304 -15.99 15.50 20.25
CA PRO A 304 -15.86 15.11 18.85
C PRO A 304 -15.35 16.28 18.03
N LEU A 305 -14.67 15.99 16.94
CA LEU A 305 -14.19 17.00 16.02
C LEU A 305 -15.23 17.21 14.91
N CYS A 306 -15.28 18.41 14.39
CA CYS A 306 -15.90 18.72 13.11
C CYS A 306 -14.85 19.30 12.17
N VAL A 307 -15.09 19.13 10.89
CA VAL A 307 -14.19 19.62 9.84
C VAL A 307 -14.99 20.52 8.93
N GLN A 308 -14.54 21.76 8.79
CA GLN A 308 -15.14 22.75 7.90
C GLN A 308 -14.03 23.32 7.02
N GLY A 309 -14.33 23.57 5.75
CA GLY A 309 -13.35 24.20 4.89
C GLY A 309 -13.83 24.35 3.46
N THR A 310 -13.03 25.00 2.67
CA THR A 310 -13.23 25.14 1.24
C THR A 310 -12.08 24.45 0.52
N ILE A 311 -12.42 23.52 -0.36
CA ILE A 311 -11.47 22.82 -1.22
C ILE A 311 -11.99 22.93 -2.64
N ASN A 312 -11.23 23.51 -3.54
CA ASN A 312 -11.63 23.73 -4.95
C ASN A 312 -12.99 24.43 -5.10
N ASN A 313 -13.26 25.46 -4.31
CA ASN A 313 -14.54 26.17 -4.25
C ASN A 313 -15.74 25.32 -3.78
N GLN A 314 -15.53 24.12 -3.31
CA GLN A 314 -16.55 23.30 -2.66
C GLN A 314 -16.46 23.46 -1.15
N THR A 315 -17.56 23.77 -0.50
CA THR A 315 -17.64 23.85 0.96
C THR A 315 -17.78 22.43 1.52
N LEU A 316 -16.84 22.04 2.35
CA LEU A 316 -16.86 20.78 3.10
C LEU A 316 -17.31 21.08 4.51
N VAL A 317 -18.37 20.44 4.97
CA VAL A 317 -18.84 20.45 6.37
C VAL A 317 -19.09 18.99 6.76
N LEU A 318 -18.34 18.48 7.74
CA LEU A 318 -18.41 17.12 8.26
C LEU A 318 -18.40 17.11 9.78
#